data_e8e85c90228ea65a16fa69bec63c44c3
#
_entry.id   e8e85c90228ea65a16fa69bec63c44c3
#
_cell.length_a   1.000
_cell.length_b   1.000
_cell.length_c   1.000
_cell.angle_alpha   90.00
_cell.angle_beta   90.00
_cell.angle_gamma   90.00
#
_symmetry.space_group_name_H-M   'P 1'
#
loop_
_entity.id
_entity.type
_entity.pdbx_description
1 polymer ?
#
loop_
_entity_poly.entity_id
_entity_poly.type
_entity_poly.pdbx_seq_one_letter_code
_entity_poly.pdbx_strand_id
1 'polypeptide(L)'
;NVLIDGGGGNSYSDYNPGEKVYLDYLETEGITKADSAFVSHYHQDHVQGIIAAMENIKVRNLFLPDNMEGSEWRSALENTARENGTTVHYISQETLLTYNNGMTIRIIPPSNKTGLSDDENDTSYVYYVEYNGFSATFTGDMSSFAEKNLIDDGKAGKTNLLKVAHHGSNTATCEEWVEKLTPEYAVISVGENNPYNLPNDDV
;
A
#
# COMPACT_ATOMS: atom_id res chain seq x y z
N ASN A 1 -2.03 -11.96 11.19
CA ASN A 1 -1.46 -10.66 10.84
C ASN A 1 -1.56 -10.45 9.34
N VAL A 2 -1.76 -9.18 8.93
CA VAL A 2 -1.77 -8.71 7.55
C VAL A 2 -0.81 -7.54 7.45
N LEU A 3 -0.03 -7.48 6.39
CA LEU A 3 0.91 -6.42 6.07
C LEU A 3 0.43 -5.70 4.80
N ILE A 4 0.44 -4.38 4.79
CA ILE A 4 0.08 -3.56 3.62
C ILE A 4 1.18 -2.53 3.44
N ASP A 5 1.93 -2.65 2.37
CA ASP A 5 3.19 -1.97 2.11
C ASP A 5 4.19 -2.13 3.28
N GLY A 6 5.44 -1.90 3.06
CA GLY A 6 6.46 -2.15 4.06
C GLY A 6 7.41 -0.98 4.29
N GLY A 7 7.17 0.13 3.62
CA GLY A 7 8.15 1.20 3.59
C GLY A 7 9.42 0.81 2.85
N GLY A 8 10.37 1.72 2.80
CA GLY A 8 11.66 1.51 2.14
C GLY A 8 12.46 2.80 2.09
N GLY A 9 13.67 2.71 1.59
CA GLY A 9 14.55 3.84 1.31
C GLY A 9 14.29 4.42 -0.08
N ASN A 10 15.12 5.35 -0.44
CA ASN A 10 15.21 5.86 -1.79
C ASN A 10 16.52 5.40 -2.46
N SER A 11 16.60 5.53 -3.78
CA SER A 11 17.75 5.09 -4.58
C SER A 11 19.05 5.87 -4.31
N TYR A 12 19.02 6.89 -3.45
CA TYR A 12 20.16 7.76 -3.12
C TYR A 12 20.82 7.40 -1.77
N SER A 13 20.30 6.40 -1.06
CA SER A 13 20.78 6.03 0.28
C SER A 13 20.93 4.52 0.41
N ASP A 14 22.04 4.09 1.00
CA ASP A 14 22.25 2.68 1.41
C ASP A 14 21.41 2.31 2.66
N TYR A 15 20.71 3.28 3.26
CA TYR A 15 19.84 3.03 4.40
C TYR A 15 18.54 2.38 3.94
N ASN A 16 18.27 1.18 4.44
CA ASN A 16 17.04 0.43 4.18
C ASN A 16 16.09 0.48 5.38
N PRO A 17 15.07 1.35 5.39
CA PRO A 17 14.08 1.41 6.47
C PRO A 17 13.28 0.12 6.63
N GLY A 18 13.11 -0.65 5.56
CA GLY A 18 12.47 -1.96 5.62
C GLY A 18 13.17 -2.90 6.59
N GLU A 19 14.49 -2.92 6.58
CA GLU A 19 15.29 -3.73 7.51
C GLU A 19 15.44 -3.07 8.89
N LYS A 20 15.64 -1.74 8.95
CA LYS A 20 16.05 -1.04 10.17
C LYS A 20 14.89 -0.54 11.04
N VAL A 21 13.71 -0.37 10.43
CA VAL A 21 12.53 0.15 11.13
C VAL A 21 11.39 -0.86 11.09
N TYR A 22 11.07 -1.35 9.90
CA TYR A 22 9.92 -2.23 9.72
C TYR A 22 10.10 -3.58 10.41
N LEU A 23 11.27 -4.23 10.24
CA LEU A 23 11.57 -5.49 10.93
C LEU A 23 11.69 -5.30 12.43
N ASP A 24 12.37 -4.25 12.91
CA ASP A 24 12.48 -3.96 14.35
C ASP A 24 11.09 -3.79 14.98
N TYR A 25 10.14 -3.17 14.26
CA TYR A 25 8.75 -3.07 14.69
C TYR A 25 8.08 -4.46 14.76
N LEU A 26 8.21 -5.27 13.72
CA LEU A 26 7.62 -6.61 13.69
C LEU A 26 8.16 -7.48 14.83
N GLU A 27 9.45 -7.41 15.10
CA GLU A 27 10.11 -8.12 16.21
C GLU A 27 9.60 -7.64 17.57
N THR A 28 9.51 -6.32 17.77
CA THR A 28 9.03 -5.70 19.00
C THR A 28 7.59 -6.11 19.32
N GLU A 29 6.74 -6.20 18.29
CA GLU A 29 5.35 -6.65 18.41
C GLU A 29 5.23 -8.20 18.48
N GLY A 30 6.34 -8.92 18.40
CA GLY A 30 6.36 -10.40 18.42
C GLY A 30 5.72 -11.02 17.18
N ILE A 31 5.71 -10.32 16.06
CA ILE A 31 5.11 -10.77 14.80
C ILE A 31 6.13 -11.66 14.08
N THR A 32 5.95 -12.96 14.19
CA THR A 32 6.81 -13.97 13.54
C THR A 32 6.17 -14.59 12.30
N LYS A 33 4.93 -14.24 11.99
CA LYS A 33 4.20 -14.72 10.82
C LYS A 33 3.12 -13.73 10.39
N ALA A 34 2.91 -13.65 9.08
CA ALA A 34 1.79 -12.97 8.45
C ALA A 34 1.01 -13.94 7.55
N ASP A 35 -0.31 -13.83 7.57
CA ASP A 35 -1.18 -14.61 6.70
C ASP A 35 -1.17 -14.05 5.27
N SER A 36 -1.05 -12.73 5.17
CA SER A 36 -1.02 -12.04 3.89
C SER A 36 -0.16 -10.79 3.94
N ALA A 37 0.52 -10.52 2.84
CA ALA A 37 1.18 -9.24 2.54
C ALA A 37 0.59 -8.68 1.24
N PHE A 38 0.45 -7.37 1.17
CA PHE A 38 -0.10 -6.62 0.05
C PHE A 38 0.85 -5.51 -0.34
N VAL A 39 0.94 -5.24 -1.63
CA VAL A 39 1.74 -4.14 -2.19
C VAL A 39 0.84 -3.25 -3.03
N SER A 40 0.80 -1.96 -2.73
CA SER A 40 -0.04 -1.02 -3.46
C SER A 40 0.46 -0.77 -4.88
N HIS A 41 1.75 -0.58 -5.04
CA HIS A 41 2.46 -0.40 -6.31
C HIS A 41 3.95 -0.74 -6.15
N TYR A 42 4.72 -0.68 -7.24
CA TYR A 42 6.09 -1.22 -7.24
C TYR A 42 7.19 -0.17 -7.03
N HIS A 43 6.95 0.90 -6.26
CA HIS A 43 8.04 1.77 -5.83
C HIS A 43 8.80 1.18 -4.64
N GLN A 44 10.09 1.50 -4.58
CA GLN A 44 11.03 0.98 -3.59
C GLN A 44 10.55 1.19 -2.15
N ASP A 45 10.05 2.36 -1.85
CA ASP A 45 9.59 2.80 -0.53
C ASP A 45 8.24 2.18 -0.09
N HIS A 46 7.66 1.31 -0.91
CA HIS A 46 6.51 0.48 -0.55
C HIS A 46 6.87 -1.01 -0.44
N VAL A 47 7.88 -1.47 -1.19
CA VAL A 47 8.15 -2.90 -1.33
C VAL A 47 9.29 -3.43 -0.47
N GLN A 48 10.30 -2.62 -0.13
CA GLN A 48 11.49 -3.11 0.59
C GLN A 48 11.18 -3.78 1.91
N GLY A 49 10.25 -3.21 2.70
CA GLY A 49 9.86 -3.82 3.96
C GLY A 49 9.08 -5.13 3.80
N ILE A 50 8.33 -5.30 2.71
CA ILE A 50 7.66 -6.56 2.41
C ILE A 50 8.70 -7.63 2.02
N ILE A 51 9.73 -7.25 1.24
CA ILE A 51 10.86 -8.13 0.94
C ILE A 51 11.54 -8.56 2.24
N ALA A 52 11.93 -7.60 3.07
CA ALA A 52 12.57 -7.86 4.36
C ALA A 52 11.70 -8.74 5.26
N ALA A 53 10.39 -8.51 5.30
CA ALA A 53 9.47 -9.37 6.05
C ALA A 53 9.48 -10.82 5.52
N MET A 54 9.39 -11.03 4.20
CA MET A 54 9.42 -12.38 3.64
C MET A 54 10.73 -13.14 3.91
N GLU A 55 11.84 -12.43 4.01
CA GLU A 55 13.15 -13.01 4.34
C GLU A 55 13.31 -13.40 5.81
N ASN A 56 12.59 -12.72 6.73
CA ASN A 56 12.82 -12.83 8.17
C ASN A 56 11.66 -13.46 8.93
N ILE A 57 10.43 -13.37 8.45
CA ILE A 57 9.26 -13.98 9.07
C ILE A 57 8.49 -14.85 8.06
N LYS A 58 7.63 -15.73 8.55
CA LYS A 58 6.80 -16.55 7.65
C LYS A 58 5.64 -15.74 7.08
N VAL A 59 5.74 -15.30 5.83
CA VAL A 59 4.62 -14.74 5.06
C VAL A 59 4.00 -15.85 4.22
N ARG A 60 2.68 -16.07 4.35
CA ARG A 60 2.00 -17.16 3.66
C ARG A 60 1.61 -16.79 2.23
N ASN A 61 0.99 -15.65 2.05
CA ASN A 61 0.47 -15.17 0.78
C ASN A 61 0.98 -13.76 0.50
N LEU A 62 1.38 -13.50 -0.74
CA LEU A 62 1.72 -12.18 -1.26
C LEU A 62 0.73 -11.82 -2.35
N PHE A 63 0.03 -10.69 -2.19
CA PHE A 63 -0.91 -10.17 -3.17
C PHE A 63 -0.28 -8.99 -3.89
N LEU A 64 -0.16 -9.10 -5.21
CA LEU A 64 0.51 -8.14 -6.08
C LEU A 64 -0.47 -7.54 -7.10
N PRO A 65 -0.34 -6.26 -7.44
CA PRO A 65 -0.96 -5.68 -8.62
C PRO A 65 -0.60 -6.47 -9.89
N ASP A 66 -1.60 -6.76 -10.73
CA ASP A 66 -1.38 -7.41 -12.03
C ASP A 66 -1.10 -6.34 -13.09
N ASN A 67 -0.04 -5.58 -12.88
CA ASN A 67 0.45 -4.54 -13.76
C ASN A 67 1.98 -4.47 -13.69
N MET A 68 2.62 -3.59 -14.45
CA MET A 68 4.05 -3.29 -14.37
C MET A 68 4.96 -4.53 -14.46
N GLU A 69 4.69 -5.44 -15.41
CA GLU A 69 5.44 -6.71 -15.58
C GLU A 69 6.95 -6.52 -15.73
N GLY A 70 7.41 -5.37 -16.24
CA GLY A 70 8.83 -5.03 -16.39
C GLY A 70 9.49 -4.42 -15.15
N SER A 71 8.77 -4.24 -14.04
CA SER A 71 9.32 -3.63 -12.84
C SER A 71 10.38 -4.54 -12.19
N GLU A 72 11.53 -3.95 -11.86
CA GLU A 72 12.59 -4.63 -11.10
C GLU A 72 12.10 -5.02 -9.69
N TRP A 73 11.29 -4.16 -9.06
CA TRP A 73 10.75 -4.41 -7.73
C TRP A 73 9.68 -5.50 -7.71
N ARG A 74 8.85 -5.59 -8.78
CA ARG A 74 7.96 -6.74 -8.95
C ARG A 74 8.77 -8.04 -9.04
N SER A 75 9.81 -8.05 -9.86
CA SER A 75 10.69 -9.22 -10.01
C SER A 75 11.41 -9.58 -8.71
N ALA A 76 11.85 -8.59 -7.92
CA ALA A 76 12.46 -8.83 -6.61
C ALA A 76 11.48 -9.48 -5.64
N LEU A 77 10.24 -8.97 -5.53
CA LEU A 77 9.17 -9.56 -4.71
C LEU A 77 8.86 -11.00 -5.10
N GLU A 78 8.72 -11.27 -6.40
CA GLU A 78 8.44 -12.61 -6.93
C GLU A 78 9.57 -13.60 -6.62
N ASN A 79 10.83 -13.16 -6.76
CA ASN A 79 12.01 -13.99 -6.45
C ASN A 79 12.09 -14.29 -4.96
N THR A 80 11.96 -13.27 -4.10
CA THR A 80 11.97 -13.43 -2.65
C THR A 80 10.83 -14.34 -2.18
N ALA A 81 9.62 -14.16 -2.74
CA ALA A 81 8.49 -15.02 -2.42
C ALA A 81 8.75 -16.49 -2.77
N ARG A 82 9.33 -16.75 -3.94
CA ARG A 82 9.71 -18.10 -4.38
C ARG A 82 10.74 -18.73 -3.45
N GLU A 83 11.77 -17.99 -3.07
CA GLU A 83 12.87 -18.46 -2.21
C GLU A 83 12.40 -18.78 -0.80
N ASN A 84 11.41 -18.02 -0.28
CA ASN A 84 10.89 -18.18 1.08
C ASN A 84 9.57 -18.98 1.15
N GLY A 85 9.11 -19.53 0.02
CA GLY A 85 7.91 -20.37 -0.04
C GLY A 85 6.62 -19.59 0.27
N THR A 86 6.57 -18.32 -0.11
CA THR A 86 5.37 -17.47 -0.10
C THR A 86 4.59 -17.67 -1.40
N THR A 87 3.27 -17.86 -1.29
CA THR A 87 2.40 -18.00 -2.47
C THR A 87 2.06 -16.63 -3.03
N VAL A 88 2.35 -16.41 -4.32
CA VAL A 88 2.02 -15.14 -5.01
C VAL A 88 0.65 -15.23 -5.65
N HIS A 89 -0.15 -14.18 -5.49
CA HIS A 89 -1.46 -13.98 -6.10
C HIS A 89 -1.48 -12.64 -6.84
N TYR A 90 -1.82 -12.65 -8.12
CA TYR A 90 -1.96 -11.42 -8.90
C TYR A 90 -3.42 -10.97 -8.91
N ILE A 91 -3.63 -9.69 -8.69
CA ILE A 91 -4.95 -9.06 -8.65
C ILE A 91 -5.14 -8.21 -9.91
N SER A 92 -6.02 -8.66 -10.81
CA SER A 92 -6.34 -7.96 -12.07
C SER A 92 -7.70 -7.25 -12.06
N GLN A 93 -8.51 -7.50 -11.04
CA GLN A 93 -9.85 -6.93 -10.91
C GLN A 93 -10.20 -6.70 -9.44
N GLU A 94 -11.25 -5.93 -9.19
CA GLU A 94 -11.76 -5.73 -7.84
C GLU A 94 -12.03 -7.07 -7.15
N THR A 95 -11.43 -7.27 -5.98
CA THR A 95 -11.44 -8.53 -5.26
C THR A 95 -11.79 -8.29 -3.79
N LEU A 96 -12.65 -9.14 -3.23
CA LEU A 96 -12.96 -9.15 -1.80
C LEU A 96 -12.38 -10.42 -1.16
N LEU A 97 -11.48 -10.24 -0.22
CA LEU A 97 -10.95 -11.32 0.62
C LEU A 97 -11.67 -11.32 1.97
N THR A 98 -12.00 -12.52 2.47
CA THR A 98 -12.61 -12.69 3.81
C THR A 98 -11.75 -13.65 4.61
N TYR A 99 -11.35 -13.22 5.80
CA TYR A 99 -10.55 -13.99 6.75
C TYR A 99 -11.44 -14.70 7.77
N ASN A 100 -10.93 -15.81 8.34
CA ASN A 100 -11.69 -16.63 9.29
C ASN A 100 -12.12 -15.88 10.57
N ASN A 101 -11.46 -14.79 10.92
CA ASN A 101 -11.80 -13.94 12.06
C ASN A 101 -12.87 -12.89 11.74
N GLY A 102 -13.42 -12.89 10.52
CA GLY A 102 -14.41 -11.93 10.04
C GLY A 102 -13.84 -10.63 9.46
N MET A 103 -12.51 -10.46 9.42
CA MET A 103 -11.89 -9.34 8.71
C MET A 103 -12.10 -9.48 7.20
N THR A 104 -12.38 -8.38 6.53
CA THR A 104 -12.45 -8.31 5.07
C THR A 104 -11.45 -7.32 4.52
N ILE A 105 -10.93 -7.62 3.34
CA ILE A 105 -10.08 -6.70 2.56
C ILE A 105 -10.65 -6.62 1.15
N ARG A 106 -11.16 -5.45 0.79
CA ARG A 106 -11.57 -5.12 -0.56
C ARG A 106 -10.39 -4.47 -1.28
N ILE A 107 -9.97 -5.07 -2.36
CA ILE A 107 -8.83 -4.64 -3.18
C ILE A 107 -9.39 -3.99 -4.44
N ILE A 108 -9.03 -2.75 -4.69
CA ILE A 108 -9.53 -1.96 -5.80
C ILE A 108 -8.36 -1.59 -6.70
N PRO A 109 -8.29 -2.15 -7.93
CA PRO A 109 -7.34 -1.72 -8.94
C PRO A 109 -7.57 -0.27 -9.36
N PRO A 110 -6.56 0.40 -9.95
CA PRO A 110 -6.73 1.72 -10.56
C PRO A 110 -7.82 1.72 -11.62
N SER A 111 -8.44 2.87 -11.85
CA SER A 111 -9.49 3.02 -12.86
C SER A 111 -8.92 2.78 -14.28
N ASN A 112 -9.69 2.07 -15.12
CA ASN A 112 -9.34 1.85 -16.52
C ASN A 112 -9.73 3.03 -17.43
N LYS A 113 -10.09 4.19 -16.89
CA LYS A 113 -10.46 5.35 -17.69
C LYS A 113 -9.31 5.82 -18.57
N THR A 114 -9.59 6.13 -19.82
CA THR A 114 -8.61 6.68 -20.77
C THR A 114 -8.14 8.05 -20.31
N GLY A 115 -6.82 8.27 -20.30
CA GLY A 115 -6.19 9.49 -19.82
C GLY A 115 -5.48 9.31 -18.49
N LEU A 116 -5.18 8.05 -18.10
CA LEU A 116 -4.23 7.78 -17.01
C LEU A 116 -2.96 8.59 -17.27
N SER A 117 -2.45 9.18 -16.22
CA SER A 117 -1.14 9.83 -16.27
C SER A 117 -0.07 8.75 -16.53
N ASP A 118 1.06 9.15 -17.12
CA ASP A 118 2.23 8.27 -17.22
C ASP A 118 2.93 8.10 -15.85
N ASP A 119 2.31 8.56 -14.77
CA ASP A 119 2.84 8.46 -13.41
C ASP A 119 2.59 7.05 -12.84
N GLU A 120 3.67 6.36 -12.49
CA GLU A 120 3.60 5.02 -11.88
C GLU A 120 2.82 5.01 -10.56
N ASN A 121 2.74 6.14 -9.85
CA ASN A 121 1.93 6.28 -8.64
C ASN A 121 0.44 6.02 -8.91
N ASP A 122 -0.07 6.39 -10.08
CA ASP A 122 -1.45 6.16 -10.48
C ASP A 122 -1.76 4.68 -10.78
N THR A 123 -0.75 3.83 -10.76
CA THR A 123 -0.94 2.37 -10.79
C THR A 123 -1.25 1.77 -9.42
N SER A 124 -1.31 2.59 -8.37
CA SER A 124 -1.58 2.16 -7.00
C SER A 124 -2.94 1.50 -6.85
N TYR A 125 -2.94 0.37 -6.15
CA TYR A 125 -4.15 -0.33 -5.71
C TYR A 125 -4.60 0.23 -4.36
N VAL A 126 -5.92 0.35 -4.18
CA VAL A 126 -6.52 0.78 -2.91
C VAL A 126 -7.00 -0.43 -2.13
N TYR A 127 -6.70 -0.45 -0.83
CA TYR A 127 -7.13 -1.50 0.09
C TYR A 127 -8.08 -0.93 1.13
N TYR A 128 -9.33 -1.42 1.14
CA TYR A 128 -10.28 -1.21 2.21
C TYR A 128 -10.27 -2.41 3.14
N VAL A 129 -9.83 -2.18 4.37
CA VAL A 129 -9.83 -3.19 5.43
C VAL A 129 -10.97 -2.92 6.38
N GLU A 130 -11.78 -3.93 6.68
CA GLU A 130 -12.85 -3.82 7.65
C GLU A 130 -12.76 -4.96 8.68
N TYR A 131 -12.87 -4.59 9.95
CA TYR A 131 -12.90 -5.54 11.05
C TYR A 131 -13.68 -4.98 12.24
N ASN A 132 -14.67 -5.74 12.73
CA ASN A 132 -15.51 -5.38 13.90
C ASN A 132 -16.12 -3.97 13.83
N GLY A 133 -16.56 -3.53 12.65
CA GLY A 133 -17.15 -2.23 12.43
C GLY A 133 -16.17 -1.06 12.36
N PHE A 134 -14.87 -1.33 12.43
CA PHE A 134 -13.81 -0.36 12.14
C PHE A 134 -13.28 -0.58 10.74
N SER A 135 -13.05 0.50 10.01
CA SER A 135 -12.51 0.43 8.64
C SER A 135 -11.29 1.30 8.46
N ALA A 136 -10.36 0.83 7.63
CA ALA A 136 -9.15 1.55 7.26
C ALA A 136 -8.94 1.50 5.75
N THR A 137 -8.54 2.62 5.16
CA THR A 137 -8.25 2.75 3.73
C THR A 137 -6.78 3.07 3.51
N PHE A 138 -6.15 2.27 2.66
CA PHE A 138 -4.76 2.44 2.23
C PHE A 138 -4.76 2.74 0.74
N THR A 139 -4.18 3.85 0.34
CA THR A 139 -4.32 4.44 -0.99
C THR A 139 -3.06 4.36 -1.85
N GLY A 140 -1.99 3.75 -1.30
CA GLY A 140 -0.68 3.83 -1.94
C GLY A 140 -0.27 5.28 -2.15
N ASP A 141 0.19 5.57 -3.35
CA ASP A 141 0.67 6.91 -3.74
C ASP A 141 -0.14 7.51 -4.89
N MET A 142 -1.38 7.03 -5.09
CA MET A 142 -2.25 7.52 -6.15
C MET A 142 -2.43 9.05 -6.07
N SER A 143 -2.42 9.71 -7.24
CA SER A 143 -2.63 11.15 -7.34
C SER A 143 -4.09 11.55 -7.17
N SER A 144 -4.35 12.85 -7.01
CA SER A 144 -5.70 13.43 -7.00
C SER A 144 -6.49 13.09 -8.26
N PHE A 145 -5.82 12.87 -9.40
CA PHE A 145 -6.46 12.43 -10.63
C PHE A 145 -7.01 11.00 -10.50
N ALA A 146 -6.20 10.07 -9.97
CA ALA A 146 -6.63 8.70 -9.75
C ALA A 146 -7.75 8.62 -8.69
N GLU A 147 -7.67 9.43 -7.62
CA GLU A 147 -8.72 9.56 -6.61
C GLU A 147 -10.07 9.96 -7.22
N LYS A 148 -10.09 11.00 -8.06
CA LYS A 148 -11.30 11.48 -8.76
C LYS A 148 -11.89 10.41 -9.67
N ASN A 149 -11.05 9.65 -10.37
CA ASN A 149 -11.51 8.54 -11.19
C ASN A 149 -12.20 7.45 -10.35
N LEU A 150 -11.66 7.11 -9.17
CA LEU A 150 -12.28 6.14 -8.26
C LEU A 150 -13.59 6.68 -7.66
N ILE A 151 -13.69 7.97 -7.38
CA ILE A 151 -14.94 8.61 -6.96
C ILE A 151 -16.00 8.45 -8.05
N ASP A 152 -15.66 8.80 -9.29
CA ASP A 152 -16.55 8.73 -10.44
C ASP A 152 -17.00 7.29 -10.77
N ASP A 153 -16.14 6.32 -10.49
CA ASP A 153 -16.46 4.88 -10.62
C ASP A 153 -17.31 4.35 -9.45
N GLY A 154 -17.63 5.20 -8.47
CA GLY A 154 -18.38 4.81 -7.29
C GLY A 154 -17.62 3.85 -6.36
N LYS A 155 -16.29 3.88 -6.40
CA LYS A 155 -15.41 3.00 -5.62
C LYS A 155 -15.02 3.58 -4.25
N ALA A 156 -15.11 4.89 -4.10
CA ALA A 156 -14.86 5.57 -2.82
C ALA A 156 -15.95 5.24 -1.79
N GLY A 157 -15.55 4.85 -0.59
CA GLY A 157 -16.44 4.50 0.52
C GLY A 157 -15.96 5.12 1.83
N LYS A 158 -16.87 5.24 2.80
CA LYS A 158 -16.53 5.76 4.14
C LYS A 158 -15.49 4.90 4.84
N THR A 159 -14.62 5.53 5.61
CA THR A 159 -13.58 4.85 6.39
C THR A 159 -13.37 5.55 7.73
N ASN A 160 -12.97 4.82 8.77
CA ASN A 160 -12.59 5.43 10.04
C ASN A 160 -11.15 5.96 10.00
N LEU A 161 -10.25 5.25 9.32
CA LEU A 161 -8.86 5.62 9.21
C LEU A 161 -8.45 5.71 7.74
N LEU A 162 -7.78 6.80 7.37
CA LEU A 162 -7.15 6.98 6.06
C LEU A 162 -5.63 7.00 6.21
N LYS A 163 -4.93 6.07 5.53
CA LYS A 163 -3.53 6.33 5.20
C LYS A 163 -3.52 7.34 4.06
N VAL A 164 -3.02 8.54 4.35
CA VAL A 164 -2.89 9.63 3.37
C VAL A 164 -2.00 9.18 2.22
N ALA A 165 -2.41 9.49 0.99
CA ALA A 165 -1.69 9.10 -0.21
C ALA A 165 -0.36 9.85 -0.35
N HIS A 166 0.57 9.22 -1.04
CA HIS A 166 1.83 9.81 -1.51
C HIS A 166 2.57 10.61 -0.41
N HIS A 167 2.65 10.04 0.79
CA HIS A 167 3.35 10.58 1.96
C HIS A 167 2.92 12.01 2.36
N GLY A 168 1.70 12.42 2.00
CA GLY A 168 1.21 13.78 2.22
C GLY A 168 1.72 14.78 1.16
N SER A 169 1.92 14.32 -0.08
CA SER A 169 2.18 15.20 -1.23
C SER A 169 0.94 15.99 -1.61
N ASN A 170 1.09 17.25 -1.97
CA ASN A 170 0.01 18.10 -2.50
C ASN A 170 -0.51 17.67 -3.89
N THR A 171 0.08 16.64 -4.50
CA THR A 171 -0.43 16.01 -5.72
C THR A 171 -1.51 14.96 -5.46
N ALA A 172 -1.79 14.65 -4.20
CA ALA A 172 -2.68 13.58 -3.75
C ALA A 172 -3.61 14.06 -2.63
N THR A 173 -4.52 13.21 -2.20
CA THR A 173 -5.45 13.44 -1.09
C THR A 173 -6.31 14.69 -1.29
N CYS A 174 -6.99 14.75 -2.46
CA CYS A 174 -7.84 15.90 -2.79
C CYS A 174 -9.06 16.01 -1.85
N GLU A 175 -9.60 17.23 -1.74
CA GLU A 175 -10.73 17.54 -0.86
C GLU A 175 -11.93 16.62 -1.14
N GLU A 176 -12.26 16.38 -2.41
CA GLU A 176 -13.38 15.52 -2.80
C GLU A 176 -13.18 14.06 -2.34
N TRP A 177 -11.93 13.59 -2.29
CA TRP A 177 -11.60 12.26 -1.76
C TRP A 177 -11.85 12.20 -0.26
N VAL A 178 -11.35 13.16 0.50
CA VAL A 178 -11.55 13.25 1.95
C VAL A 178 -13.04 13.39 2.29
N GLU A 179 -13.79 14.21 1.54
CA GLU A 179 -15.24 14.36 1.71
C GLU A 179 -16.02 13.05 1.47
N LYS A 180 -15.57 12.21 0.54
CA LYS A 180 -16.18 10.91 0.27
C LYS A 180 -15.86 9.87 1.34
N LEU A 181 -14.64 9.86 1.82
CA LEU A 181 -14.18 8.89 2.82
C LEU A 181 -14.61 9.28 4.24
N THR A 182 -14.75 10.56 4.54
CA THR A 182 -15.08 11.10 5.86
C THR A 182 -14.31 10.44 7.02
N PRO A 183 -12.97 10.37 6.95
CA PRO A 183 -12.18 9.67 7.95
C PRO A 183 -12.23 10.35 9.32
N GLU A 184 -12.24 9.57 10.40
CA GLU A 184 -12.07 10.06 11.77
C GLU A 184 -10.60 10.30 12.10
N TYR A 185 -9.72 9.51 11.48
CA TYR A 185 -8.27 9.55 11.66
C TYR A 185 -7.58 9.55 10.30
N ALA A 186 -6.51 10.34 10.20
CA ALA A 186 -5.60 10.32 9.05
C ALA A 186 -4.17 10.04 9.54
N VAL A 187 -3.45 9.16 8.84
CA VAL A 187 -2.06 8.82 9.13
C VAL A 187 -1.21 9.10 7.91
N ILE A 188 -0.13 9.85 8.10
CA ILE A 188 0.86 10.13 7.07
C ILE A 188 2.12 9.32 7.40
N SER A 189 2.53 8.44 6.49
CA SER A 189 3.77 7.70 6.58
C SER A 189 4.85 8.48 5.84
N VAL A 190 5.78 9.08 6.57
CA VAL A 190 6.82 9.94 5.99
C VAL A 190 8.09 9.86 6.83
N GLY A 191 9.26 9.94 6.18
CA GLY A 191 10.55 9.97 6.87
C GLY A 191 10.84 11.34 7.48
N GLU A 192 11.41 11.34 8.68
CA GLU A 192 11.93 12.57 9.29
C GLU A 192 13.06 13.15 8.40
N ASN A 193 13.05 14.46 8.19
CA ASN A 193 14.03 15.16 7.34
C ASN A 193 14.11 14.63 5.89
N ASN A 194 12.98 14.17 5.32
CA ASN A 194 12.94 13.71 3.94
C ASN A 194 13.27 14.85 2.95
N PRO A 195 13.90 14.53 1.81
CA PRO A 195 14.37 15.55 0.86
C PRO A 195 13.23 16.24 0.07
N TYR A 196 12.01 15.72 0.18
CA TYR A 196 10.84 16.19 -0.58
C TYR A 196 9.98 17.21 0.17
N ASN A 197 10.35 17.55 1.41
CA ASN A 197 9.56 18.41 2.31
C ASN A 197 8.12 17.90 2.51
N LEU A 198 7.96 16.59 2.65
CA LEU A 198 6.67 15.98 2.98
C LEU A 198 6.51 15.83 4.50
N PRO A 199 5.26 15.90 5.00
CA PRO A 199 4.05 16.24 4.25
C PRO A 199 4.04 17.71 3.86
N ASN A 200 3.34 18.05 2.77
CA ASN A 200 3.10 19.44 2.41
C ASN A 200 2.06 20.07 3.34
N ASP A 201 2.18 21.38 3.59
CA ASP A 201 1.28 22.11 4.51
C ASP A 201 -0.20 22.15 4.04
N ASP A 202 -0.44 21.87 2.77
CA ASP A 202 -1.76 21.94 2.14
C ASP A 202 -2.57 20.61 2.22
N VAL A 203 -2.00 19.55 2.83
CA VAL A 203 -2.60 18.20 2.89
C VAL A 203 -3.17 17.86 4.25
#